data_ec7f1fdc874965e18502a42c06ce50ce
#
_entry.id   ec7f1fdc874965e18502a42c06ce50ce
#
_cell.length_a   1.000
_cell.length_b   1.000
_cell.length_c   1.000
_cell.angle_alpha   90.00
_cell.angle_beta   90.00
_cell.angle_gamma   90.00
#
_symmetry.space_group_name_H-M   'P 1'
#
loop_
_entity.id
_entity.type
_entity.pdbx_description
1 polymer ?
#
loop_
_entity_poly.entity_id
_entity_poly.type
_entity_poly.pdbx_seq_one_letter_code
_entity_poly.pdbx_strand_id
1 'polypeptide(L)' 'MYKIRKMNVENTQSQMRKGILEYCILGILNKGEAYPSEILEKLRGAQMLVVEGTVYPLLTRLKNLELLSYRWEESTS' A
#
# COMPACT_ATOMS: atom_id res chain seq x y z
N MET A 1 -4.62 -13.16 6.87
CA MET A 1 -4.22 -12.12 5.92
C MET A 1 -3.55 -10.97 6.63
N TYR A 2 -2.55 -10.38 6.04
CA TYR A 2 -1.87 -9.24 6.65
C TYR A 2 -2.61 -7.94 6.38
N LYS A 3 -2.72 -7.14 7.42
CA LYS A 3 -3.23 -5.79 7.31
C LYS A 3 -2.05 -4.83 7.26
N ILE A 4 -2.07 -3.91 6.33
CA ILE A 4 -0.93 -3.06 6.01
C ILE A 4 -1.18 -1.64 6.49
N ARG A 5 -0.16 -1.02 7.08
CA ARG A 5 -0.24 0.37 7.51
C ARG A 5 1.04 1.12 7.15
N LYS A 6 0.90 2.41 6.96
CA LYS A 6 2.04 3.28 6.70
C LYS A 6 2.79 3.59 7.99
N MET A 7 4.10 3.59 7.94
CA MET A 7 4.93 3.79 9.12
C MET A 7 5.44 5.21 9.32
N ASN A 8 5.91 5.86 8.27
CA ASN A 8 6.60 7.14 8.40
C ASN A 8 6.26 8.07 7.25
N VAL A 9 5.62 9.20 7.56
CA VAL A 9 5.17 10.16 6.54
C VAL A 9 6.32 10.94 5.91
N GLU A 10 7.27 11.37 6.72
CA GLU A 10 8.37 12.18 6.23
C GLU A 10 9.29 11.42 5.28
N ASN A 11 9.67 10.20 5.66
CA ASN A 11 10.47 9.35 4.79
C ASN A 11 9.72 9.01 3.51
N THR A 12 8.40 8.86 3.62
CA THR A 12 7.55 8.57 2.49
C THR A 12 7.67 9.63 1.41
N GLN A 13 7.55 10.89 1.79
CA GLN A 13 7.58 11.99 0.82
C GLN A 13 8.91 12.06 0.05
N SER A 14 10.02 11.87 0.72
CA SER A 14 11.31 11.96 0.05
C SER A 14 11.60 10.78 -0.85
N GLN A 15 11.06 9.61 -0.55
CA GLN A 15 11.34 8.38 -1.30
C GLN A 15 10.33 8.07 -2.39
N MET A 16 9.18 8.68 -2.36
CA MET A 16 8.08 8.37 -3.27
C MET A 16 8.04 9.22 -4.54
N ARG A 17 9.09 9.95 -4.83
CA ARG A 17 9.13 10.83 -6.01
C ARG A 17 9.02 10.08 -7.33
N LYS A 18 9.36 8.80 -7.35
CA LYS A 18 9.49 8.04 -8.59
C LYS A 18 8.34 7.11 -8.89
N GLY A 19 7.43 6.90 -7.98
CA GLY A 19 6.40 5.90 -8.17
C GLY A 19 5.01 6.41 -7.91
N ILE A 20 4.26 6.72 -8.97
CA ILE A 20 2.88 7.18 -8.83
C ILE A 20 2.03 6.14 -8.10
N LEU A 21 2.17 4.86 -8.48
CA LEU A 21 1.42 3.78 -7.82
C LEU A 21 1.80 3.65 -6.35
N GLU A 22 3.09 3.70 -6.06
CA GLU A 22 3.57 3.61 -4.69
C GLU A 22 3.07 4.78 -3.87
N TYR A 23 3.08 5.98 -4.44
CA TYR A 23 2.55 7.17 -3.78
C TYR A 23 1.06 7.02 -3.48
N CYS A 24 0.30 6.51 -4.43
CA CYS A 24 -1.14 6.30 -4.24
C CYS A 24 -1.41 5.26 -3.15
N ILE A 25 -0.64 4.18 -3.13
CA ILE A 25 -0.77 3.16 -2.09
C ILE A 25 -0.55 3.76 -0.70
N LEU A 26 0.51 4.55 -0.56
CA LEU A 26 0.80 5.20 0.72
C LEU A 26 -0.26 6.24 1.08
N GLY A 27 -0.83 6.91 0.09
CA GLY A 27 -1.94 7.82 0.31
C GLY A 27 -3.17 7.11 0.85
N ILE A 28 -3.47 5.93 0.32
CA ILE A 28 -4.57 5.10 0.82
C ILE A 28 -4.30 4.69 2.27
N LEU A 29 -3.09 4.24 2.56
CA LEU A 29 -2.71 3.80 3.89
C LEU A 29 -2.62 4.94 4.89
N ASN A 30 -2.46 6.17 4.41
CA ASN A 30 -2.47 7.34 5.27
C ASN A 30 -3.84 7.56 5.94
N LYS A 31 -4.88 7.00 5.36
CA LYS A 31 -6.24 7.08 5.93
C LYS A 31 -6.53 5.97 6.92
N GLY A 32 -5.69 4.96 6.99
CA GLY A 32 -5.86 3.85 7.89
C GLY A 32 -5.29 2.57 7.34
N GLU A 33 -5.32 1.53 8.15
CA GLU A 33 -4.86 0.22 7.72
C GLU A 33 -5.78 -0.35 6.65
N ALA A 34 -5.22 -1.18 5.76
CA ALA A 34 -6.00 -1.80 4.71
C ALA A 34 -5.42 -3.16 4.33
N TYR A 35 -6.30 -4.06 3.88
CA TYR A 35 -5.87 -5.31 3.27
C TYR A 35 -5.39 -5.06 1.84
N PRO A 36 -4.49 -5.91 1.31
CA PRO A 36 -4.04 -5.74 -0.08
C PRO A 36 -5.19 -5.69 -1.10
N SER A 37 -6.24 -6.49 -0.88
CA SER A 37 -7.40 -6.49 -1.78
C SER A 37 -8.12 -5.14 -1.76
N GLU A 38 -8.18 -4.50 -0.60
CA GLU A 38 -8.80 -3.18 -0.48
C GLU A 38 -7.98 -2.11 -1.21
N ILE A 39 -6.66 -2.22 -1.12
CA ILE A 39 -5.77 -1.30 -1.82
C ILE A 39 -5.96 -1.42 -3.33
N LEU A 40 -6.00 -2.66 -3.83
CA LEU A 40 -6.22 -2.91 -5.25
C LEU A 40 -7.55 -2.34 -5.72
N GLU A 41 -8.60 -2.55 -4.94
CA GLU A 41 -9.93 -2.06 -5.27
C GLU A 41 -9.98 -0.53 -5.32
N LYS A 42 -9.32 0.13 -4.38
CA LYS A 42 -9.27 1.59 -4.38
C LYS A 42 -8.49 2.15 -5.55
N LEU A 43 -7.41 1.49 -5.94
CA LEU A 43 -6.64 1.90 -7.11
C LEU A 43 -7.47 1.77 -8.37
N ARG A 44 -8.23 0.68 -8.50
CA ARG A 44 -9.13 0.49 -9.64
C ARG A 44 -10.24 1.52 -9.64
N GLY A 45 -10.76 1.87 -8.48
CA GLY A 45 -11.77 2.90 -8.34
C GLY A 45 -11.29 4.27 -8.79
N ALA A 46 -9.98 4.50 -8.72
CA ALA A 46 -9.37 5.73 -9.21
C ALA A 46 -8.97 5.61 -10.68
N GLN A 47 -9.48 4.59 -11.39
CA GLN A 47 -9.24 4.35 -12.81
C GLN A 47 -7.79 4.04 -13.14
N MET A 48 -7.06 3.48 -12.18
CA MET A 48 -5.70 3.04 -12.43
C MET A 48 -5.69 1.60 -12.92
N LEU A 49 -4.96 1.35 -13.99
CA LEU A 49 -4.84 0.00 -14.56
C LEU A 49 -3.85 -0.81 -13.75
N VAL A 50 -4.35 -1.55 -12.77
CA VAL A 50 -3.53 -2.31 -11.84
C VAL A 50 -4.04 -3.73 -11.72
N VAL A 51 -3.12 -4.67 -11.64
CA VAL A 51 -3.45 -6.07 -11.37
C VAL A 51 -2.74 -6.51 -10.08
N GLU A 52 -3.25 -7.57 -9.46
CA GLU A 52 -2.67 -8.09 -8.22
C GLU A 52 -1.18 -8.37 -8.36
N GLY A 53 -0.76 -8.90 -9.50
CA GLY A 53 0.65 -9.19 -9.74
C GLY A 53 1.56 -7.97 -9.69
N THR A 54 1.00 -6.78 -9.81
CA THR A 54 1.76 -5.53 -9.70
C THR A 54 1.74 -5.00 -8.27
N VAL A 55 0.61 -5.12 -7.58
CA VAL A 55 0.44 -4.55 -6.25
C VAL A 55 1.32 -5.24 -5.21
N TYR A 56 1.33 -6.57 -5.20
CA TYR A 56 2.08 -7.30 -4.18
C TYR A 56 3.59 -7.01 -4.20
N PRO A 57 4.26 -6.99 -5.37
CA PRO A 57 5.67 -6.59 -5.41
C PRO A 57 5.92 -5.18 -4.91
N LEU A 58 5.01 -4.24 -5.19
CA LEU A 58 5.14 -2.88 -4.70
C LEU A 58 5.02 -2.81 -3.19
N LEU A 59 4.07 -3.56 -2.62
CA LEU A 59 3.91 -3.61 -1.17
C LEU A 59 5.15 -4.18 -0.51
N THR A 60 5.73 -5.23 -1.08
CA THR A 60 6.95 -5.83 -0.57
C THR A 60 8.11 -4.84 -0.60
N ARG A 61 8.24 -4.10 -1.69
CA ARG A 61 9.27 -3.09 -1.82
C ARG A 61 9.11 -1.99 -0.77
N LEU A 62 7.89 -1.51 -0.58
CA LEU A 62 7.61 -0.46 0.40
C LEU A 62 7.88 -0.94 1.83
N LYS A 63 7.57 -2.20 2.11
CA LYS A 63 7.88 -2.79 3.41
C LYS A 63 9.40 -2.84 3.63
N ASN A 64 10.15 -3.25 2.61
CA ASN A 64 11.61 -3.35 2.70
C ASN A 64 12.26 -1.97 2.87
N LEU A 65 11.62 -0.93 2.39
CA LEU A 65 12.06 0.45 2.59
C LEU A 65 11.59 1.03 3.93
N GLU A 66 10.91 0.22 4.73
CA GLU A 66 10.37 0.61 6.02
C GLU A 66 9.34 1.76 5.94
N LEU A 67 8.65 1.86 4.81
CA LEU A 67 7.62 2.86 4.60
C LEU A 67 6.24 2.39 5.03
N LEU A 68 6.09 1.08 5.19
CA LEU A 68 4.87 0.49 5.73
C LEU A 68 5.20 -0.75 6.53
N SER A 69 4.25 -1.24 7.31
CA SER A 69 4.41 -2.45 8.09
C SER A 69 3.19 -3.34 7.90
N TYR A 70 3.38 -4.64 8.15
CA TYR A 70 2.31 -5.62 8.09
C TYR A 70 1.91 -5.98 9.52
N ARG A 71 0.60 -6.16 9.68
CA ARG A 71 0.05 -6.70 10.91
C ARG A 71 -0.86 -7.86 10.53
N TRP A 72 -0.61 -9.02 11.14
CA TRP A 72 -1.48 -10.18 10.89
C TRP A 72 -2.84 -9.93 11.51
N GLU A 73 -3.87 -10.21 10.74
CA GLU A 73 -5.23 -10.09 11.23
C GLU A 73 -6.08 -11.15 10.55
N GLU A 74 -6.87 -11.87 11.33
CA GLU A 74 -7.72 -12.89 10.82
C GLU A 74 -8.88 -12.27 10.04
N SER A 75 -9.07 -12.75 8.81
CA SER A 75 -10.17 -12.27 7.97
C SER A 75 -11.43 -13.07 8.29
N THR A 76 -12.50 -12.38 8.61
CA THR A 76 -13.78 -13.01 8.95
C THR A 76 -14.79 -12.91 7.82
N SER A 77 -14.36 -12.60 6.65
CA SER A 77 -15.25 -12.48 5.50
C SER A 77 -15.84 -13.80 5.06
#